data_f21a94ae4ed10c7cfaa31d22ae80e0e6
#
_entry.id   f21a94ae4ed10c7cfaa31d22ae80e0e6
#
_cell.length_a   1.000
_cell.length_b   1.000
_cell.length_c   1.000
_cell.angle_alpha   90.00
_cell.angle_beta   90.00
_cell.angle_gamma   90.00
#
_symmetry.space_group_name_H-M   'P 1'
#
loop_
_entity.id
_entity.type
_entity.pdbx_description
1 polymer ?
#
loop_
_entity_poly.entity_id
_entity_poly.type
_entity_poly.pdbx_seq_one_letter_code
_entity_poly.pdbx_strand_id
1 'polypeptide(L)'
;MTNIISMTTMCADVFVESGKMLAGGEALNFAANACKFPDVKVSIIGAIGDDDCGREVLRSIEGKPVDISDIHIIKGGKTASNHIYLTEKGDRYFMENSWDGGVDETFSMSESDRKAVCGSDIVYMTCYCNSYKDVVSLKDRSDFKLAVDFDVRRDFDEIEKLLPDIDFFFISGSEDILPVFEKWSEKYDCIFNVTLAENGSVTYHKGRKHSCKAVPVSEVIDTTGCGDSYHAAFLCSYAAEGDIQKAMACGSASASETLSHIGGFEY
;
A
#
# COMPACT_ATOMS: atom_id res chain seq x y z
N MET A 1 5.12 19.67 -6.74
CA MET A 1 5.41 18.71 -5.64
C MET A 1 4.09 18.15 -5.21
N THR A 2 3.92 16.84 -5.30
CA THR A 2 2.68 16.13 -4.99
C THR A 2 2.67 15.69 -3.53
N ASN A 3 1.60 15.99 -2.80
CA ASN A 3 1.42 15.59 -1.40
C ASN A 3 0.62 14.28 -1.37
N ILE A 4 1.23 13.20 -0.90
CA ILE A 4 0.59 11.89 -0.79
C ILE A 4 0.44 11.53 0.68
N ILE A 5 -0.75 11.13 1.08
CA ILE A 5 -1.00 10.53 2.39
C ILE A 5 -1.09 9.01 2.21
N SER A 6 -0.31 8.28 2.97
CA SER A 6 -0.44 6.85 3.12
C SER A 6 -1.19 6.54 4.39
N MET A 7 -2.35 5.91 4.24
CA MET A 7 -3.22 5.53 5.37
C MET A 7 -3.40 4.03 5.38
N THR A 8 -3.36 3.45 6.51
CA THR A 8 -3.70 2.07 6.81
C THR A 8 -2.66 1.47 7.75
N THR A 9 -2.44 0.17 7.67
CA THR A 9 -1.69 -0.59 8.63
C THR A 9 -0.20 -0.28 8.62
N MET A 10 0.29 0.07 9.78
CA MET A 10 1.69 -0.03 10.15
C MET A 10 1.82 -1.19 11.14
N CYS A 11 2.64 -2.17 10.85
CA CYS A 11 2.77 -3.35 11.69
C CYS A 11 4.23 -3.79 11.86
N ALA A 12 4.42 -4.78 12.73
CA ALA A 12 5.68 -5.50 12.82
C ALA A 12 5.46 -6.97 12.45
N ASP A 13 6.31 -7.48 11.55
CA ASP A 13 6.45 -8.90 11.28
C ASP A 13 7.34 -9.53 12.36
N VAL A 14 6.76 -10.36 13.20
CA VAL A 14 7.43 -11.00 14.34
C VAL A 14 7.76 -12.45 13.99
N PHE A 15 9.05 -12.75 13.81
CA PHE A 15 9.53 -14.11 13.59
C PHE A 15 9.56 -14.87 14.91
N VAL A 16 8.61 -15.78 15.10
CA VAL A 16 8.33 -16.40 16.41
C VAL A 16 9.53 -17.17 16.96
N GLU A 17 10.26 -17.90 16.11
CA GLU A 17 11.40 -18.72 16.54
C GLU A 17 12.60 -17.91 17.00
N SER A 18 12.83 -16.75 16.38
CA SER A 18 14.01 -15.91 16.66
C SER A 18 13.73 -14.70 17.53
N GLY A 19 12.44 -14.30 17.62
CA GLY A 19 12.04 -13.03 18.22
C GLY A 19 12.47 -11.80 17.40
N LYS A 20 12.99 -12.00 16.19
CA LYS A 20 13.32 -10.90 15.28
C LYS A 20 12.05 -10.19 14.85
N MET A 21 12.09 -8.87 14.80
CA MET A 21 11.01 -8.04 14.26
C MET A 21 11.51 -7.28 13.03
N LEU A 22 10.62 -7.14 12.05
CA LEU A 22 10.81 -6.27 10.90
C LEU A 22 9.56 -5.39 10.79
N ALA A 23 9.77 -4.09 10.62
CA ALA A 23 8.66 -3.19 10.37
C ALA A 23 8.09 -3.44 8.97
N GLY A 24 6.77 -3.34 8.87
CA GLY A 24 6.00 -3.59 7.65
C GLY A 24 4.61 -2.96 7.73
N GLY A 25 3.73 -3.46 6.91
CA GLY A 25 2.40 -2.92 6.69
C GLY A 25 2.36 -2.00 5.48
N GLU A 26 1.25 -2.01 4.79
CA GLU A 26 1.09 -1.40 3.47
C GLU A 26 1.36 0.11 3.51
N ALA A 27 0.90 0.81 4.55
CA ALA A 27 1.14 2.25 4.67
C ALA A 27 2.62 2.59 4.83
N LEU A 28 3.33 1.83 5.66
CA LEU A 28 4.74 2.04 5.92
C LEU A 28 5.59 1.71 4.68
N ASN A 29 5.33 0.56 4.07
CA ASN A 29 6.02 0.10 2.86
C ASN A 29 5.82 1.10 1.71
N PHE A 30 4.57 1.52 1.49
CA PHE A 30 4.25 2.53 0.48
C PHE A 30 5.01 3.83 0.74
N ALA A 31 4.92 4.40 1.95
CA ALA A 31 5.54 5.68 2.27
C ALA A 31 7.07 5.64 2.15
N ALA A 32 7.70 4.56 2.63
CA ALA A 32 9.15 4.37 2.53
C ALA A 32 9.65 4.25 1.07
N ASN A 33 8.82 3.75 0.16
CA ASN A 33 9.14 3.71 -1.26
C ASN A 33 8.77 5.03 -1.97
N ALA A 34 7.64 5.66 -1.65
CA ALA A 34 7.22 6.92 -2.24
C ALA A 34 8.19 8.08 -1.91
N CYS A 35 8.77 8.10 -0.72
CA CYS A 35 9.70 9.15 -0.30
C CYS A 35 11.01 9.19 -1.09
N LYS A 36 11.31 8.17 -1.91
CA LYS A 36 12.47 8.15 -2.82
C LYS A 36 12.30 9.09 -4.03
N PHE A 37 11.06 9.54 -4.30
CA PHE A 37 10.75 10.40 -5.44
C PHE A 37 10.89 11.88 -5.07
N PRO A 38 11.72 12.68 -5.78
CA PRO A 38 12.10 14.03 -5.36
C PRO A 38 10.93 15.05 -5.38
N ASP A 39 9.94 14.80 -6.24
CA ASP A 39 8.79 15.71 -6.40
C ASP A 39 7.57 15.28 -5.57
N VAL A 40 7.76 14.39 -4.58
CA VAL A 40 6.72 13.89 -3.70
C VAL A 40 7.03 14.27 -2.25
N LYS A 41 6.01 14.70 -1.53
CA LYS A 41 5.98 14.70 -0.07
C LYS A 41 5.01 13.60 0.37
N VAL A 42 5.48 12.70 1.20
CA VAL A 42 4.65 11.64 1.76
C VAL A 42 4.53 11.79 3.25
N SER A 43 3.32 11.64 3.75
CA SER A 43 3.00 11.54 5.17
C SER A 43 2.23 10.26 5.48
N ILE A 44 2.28 9.82 6.73
CA ILE A 44 1.54 8.66 7.19
C ILE A 44 0.50 9.11 8.22
N ILE A 45 -0.75 8.65 8.05
CA ILE A 45 -1.81 8.76 9.05
C ILE A 45 -2.19 7.35 9.50
N GLY A 46 -2.13 7.10 10.81
CA GLY A 46 -2.49 5.81 11.39
C GLY A 46 -2.16 5.75 12.87
N ALA A 47 -2.25 4.57 13.47
CA ALA A 47 -1.98 4.39 14.89
C ALA A 47 -1.00 3.24 15.15
N ILE A 48 -0.14 3.44 16.15
CA ILE A 48 0.73 2.41 16.72
C ILE A 48 0.61 2.42 18.26
N GLY A 49 0.96 1.33 18.89
CA GLY A 49 1.12 1.27 20.34
C GLY A 49 2.45 1.88 20.81
N ASP A 50 2.58 2.08 22.12
CA ASP A 50 3.85 2.46 22.77
C ASP A 50 4.70 1.23 23.16
N ASP A 51 4.54 0.12 22.43
CA ASP A 51 5.20 -1.17 22.61
C ASP A 51 6.49 -1.33 21.78
N ASP A 52 7.11 -2.51 21.82
CA ASP A 52 8.33 -2.81 21.07
C ASP A 52 8.09 -2.79 19.56
N CYS A 53 6.94 -3.27 19.09
CA CYS A 53 6.57 -3.23 17.69
C CYS A 53 6.43 -1.81 17.18
N GLY A 54 5.79 -0.90 17.96
CA GLY A 54 5.68 0.52 17.59
C GLY A 54 7.04 1.22 17.55
N ARG A 55 7.93 0.89 18.46
CA ARG A 55 9.31 1.41 18.42
C ARG A 55 10.07 0.93 17.18
N GLU A 56 9.87 -0.32 16.76
CA GLU A 56 10.47 -0.85 15.55
C GLU A 56 9.94 -0.15 14.28
N VAL A 57 8.62 0.09 14.21
CA VAL A 57 8.00 0.87 13.12
C VAL A 57 8.64 2.27 13.02
N LEU A 58 8.74 3.00 14.13
CA LEU A 58 9.34 4.34 14.12
C LEU A 58 10.82 4.32 13.75
N ARG A 59 11.58 3.33 14.27
CA ARG A 59 13.00 3.16 13.97
C ARG A 59 13.25 2.90 12.48
N SER A 60 12.40 2.11 11.83
CA SER A 60 12.56 1.72 10.43
C SER A 60 12.47 2.89 9.45
N ILE A 61 11.76 3.95 9.86
CA ILE A 61 11.53 5.13 9.01
C ILE A 61 12.38 6.33 9.46
N GLU A 62 13.18 6.17 10.52
CA GLU A 62 14.06 7.21 11.02
C GLU A 62 15.06 7.68 9.93
N GLY A 63 15.17 8.98 9.74
CA GLY A 63 16.06 9.57 8.74
C GLY A 63 15.51 9.54 7.30
N LYS A 64 14.39 8.89 7.04
CA LYS A 64 13.72 8.99 5.73
C LYS A 64 12.88 10.27 5.64
N PRO A 65 12.74 10.89 4.47
CA PRO A 65 11.94 12.10 4.29
C PRO A 65 10.43 11.79 4.23
N VAL A 66 9.92 11.13 5.27
CA VAL A 66 8.50 10.82 5.48
C VAL A 66 8.00 11.64 6.66
N ASP A 67 6.88 12.32 6.50
CA ASP A 67 6.23 13.02 7.61
C ASP A 67 5.43 12.03 8.46
N ILE A 68 5.81 11.92 9.71
CA ILE A 68 5.22 11.01 10.70
C ILE A 68 4.45 11.75 11.80
N SER A 69 4.21 13.05 11.62
CA SER A 69 3.56 13.90 12.63
C SER A 69 2.12 13.51 12.96
N ASP A 70 1.46 12.82 12.03
CA ASP A 70 0.09 12.33 12.15
C ASP A 70 0.03 10.82 12.49
N ILE A 71 1.15 10.23 12.94
CA ILE A 71 1.13 8.89 13.56
C ILE A 71 0.71 9.02 15.03
N HIS A 72 -0.42 8.42 15.37
CA HIS A 72 -0.97 8.41 16.72
C HIS A 72 -0.33 7.31 17.58
N ILE A 73 0.43 7.69 18.60
CA ILE A 73 1.04 6.72 19.54
C ILE A 73 0.07 6.51 20.71
N ILE A 74 -0.54 5.33 20.77
CA ILE A 74 -1.56 5.00 21.77
C ILE A 74 -0.90 4.39 23.01
N LYS A 75 -0.96 5.13 24.11
CA LYS A 75 -0.38 4.71 25.39
C LYS A 75 -1.02 3.42 25.91
N GLY A 76 -0.22 2.42 26.23
CA GLY A 76 -0.66 1.09 26.68
C GLY A 76 -1.33 0.27 25.57
N GLY A 77 -1.35 0.78 24.33
CA GLY A 77 -1.84 0.07 23.16
C GLY A 77 -0.80 -0.93 22.62
N LYS A 78 -1.27 -1.86 21.81
CA LYS A 78 -0.43 -2.75 21.02
C LYS A 78 -0.41 -2.30 19.57
N THR A 79 0.76 -2.27 18.98
CA THR A 79 0.93 -2.08 17.54
C THR A 79 0.45 -3.33 16.80
N ALA A 80 -0.14 -3.14 15.62
CA ALA A 80 -0.49 -4.26 14.75
C ALA A 80 0.75 -5.13 14.49
N SER A 81 0.56 -6.44 14.48
CA SER A 81 1.65 -7.38 14.26
C SER A 81 1.19 -8.63 13.52
N ASN A 82 2.10 -9.19 12.74
CA ASN A 82 1.91 -10.45 12.06
C ASN A 82 2.94 -11.46 12.56
N HIS A 83 2.49 -12.60 13.07
CA HIS A 83 3.39 -13.63 13.58
C HIS A 83 3.79 -14.57 12.45
N ILE A 84 5.07 -14.51 12.10
CA ILE A 84 5.66 -15.30 11.03
C ILE A 84 6.36 -16.52 11.62
N TYR A 85 6.06 -17.67 11.05
CA TYR A 85 6.69 -18.95 11.34
C TYR A 85 7.53 -19.39 10.16
N LEU A 86 8.62 -20.09 10.42
CA LEU A 86 9.50 -20.61 9.38
C LEU A 86 9.37 -22.14 9.32
N THR A 87 9.33 -22.68 8.10
CA THR A 87 9.51 -24.11 7.89
C THR A 87 10.97 -24.50 8.12
N GLU A 88 11.26 -25.81 8.23
CA GLU A 88 12.65 -26.31 8.30
C GLU A 88 13.50 -25.87 7.08
N LYS A 89 12.87 -25.52 5.98
CA LYS A 89 13.52 -25.02 4.75
C LYS A 89 13.65 -23.50 4.70
N GLY A 90 13.12 -22.78 5.70
CA GLY A 90 13.14 -21.33 5.77
C GLY A 90 11.98 -20.61 5.04
N ASP A 91 10.98 -21.39 4.52
CA ASP A 91 9.80 -20.78 3.93
C ASP A 91 8.91 -20.18 5.00
N ARG A 92 8.36 -18.98 4.73
CA ARG A 92 7.43 -18.30 5.63
C ARG A 92 6.05 -18.93 5.56
N TYR A 93 5.41 -19.07 6.71
CA TYR A 93 3.99 -19.41 6.78
C TYR A 93 3.30 -18.69 7.93
N PHE A 94 1.99 -18.52 7.78
CA PHE A 94 1.13 -17.86 8.74
C PHE A 94 0.18 -18.90 9.31
N MET A 95 0.12 -18.98 10.63
CA MET A 95 -0.89 -19.81 11.29
C MET A 95 -2.23 -19.07 11.33
N GLU A 96 -3.29 -19.80 11.55
CA GLU A 96 -4.59 -19.21 11.88
C GLU A 96 -4.44 -18.29 13.10
N ASN A 97 -5.01 -17.08 13.00
CA ASN A 97 -4.87 -16.02 14.01
C ASN A 97 -3.44 -15.50 14.23
N SER A 98 -2.56 -15.57 13.24
CA SER A 98 -1.22 -14.96 13.31
C SER A 98 -1.25 -13.43 13.28
N TRP A 99 -2.33 -12.84 12.78
CA TRP A 99 -2.56 -11.40 12.74
C TRP A 99 -3.18 -10.89 14.05
N ASP A 100 -2.56 -9.85 14.63
CA ASP A 100 -3.10 -9.02 15.71
C ASP A 100 -3.15 -7.58 15.21
N GLY A 101 -4.34 -7.04 14.95
CA GLY A 101 -4.51 -5.69 14.40
C GLY A 101 -4.24 -4.58 15.42
N GLY A 102 -4.17 -4.90 16.70
CA GLY A 102 -3.81 -3.96 17.75
C GLY A 102 -4.66 -2.70 17.73
N VAL A 103 -3.99 -1.54 17.88
CA VAL A 103 -4.68 -0.23 17.88
C VAL A 103 -5.17 0.21 16.50
N ASP A 104 -4.64 -0.40 15.43
CA ASP A 104 -5.08 -0.09 14.07
C ASP A 104 -6.56 -0.45 13.84
N GLU A 105 -7.02 -1.56 14.44
CA GLU A 105 -8.44 -1.98 14.34
C GLU A 105 -9.44 -0.99 14.95
N THR A 106 -8.98 -0.16 15.86
CA THR A 106 -9.82 0.83 16.56
C THR A 106 -9.49 2.26 16.19
N PHE A 107 -8.53 2.45 15.28
CA PHE A 107 -8.14 3.77 14.83
C PHE A 107 -9.31 4.49 14.15
N SER A 108 -9.45 5.76 14.47
CA SER A 108 -10.38 6.67 13.80
C SER A 108 -9.70 8.02 13.62
N MET A 109 -9.92 8.63 12.45
CA MET A 109 -9.33 9.92 12.12
C MET A 109 -9.78 11.03 13.09
N SER A 110 -8.81 11.80 13.56
CA SER A 110 -9.04 13.06 14.26
C SER A 110 -9.46 14.17 13.27
N GLU A 111 -9.84 15.33 13.78
CA GLU A 111 -10.14 16.49 12.92
C GLU A 111 -8.88 17.02 12.18
N SER A 112 -7.70 16.89 12.79
CA SER A 112 -6.42 17.22 12.13
C SER A 112 -6.15 16.26 10.96
N ASP A 113 -6.38 14.98 11.13
CA ASP A 113 -6.20 13.97 10.06
C ASP A 113 -7.14 14.25 8.88
N ARG A 114 -8.42 14.53 9.16
CA ARG A 114 -9.40 14.91 8.13
C ARG A 114 -8.96 16.14 7.35
N LYS A 115 -8.40 17.14 8.05
CA LYS A 115 -7.88 18.35 7.42
C LYS A 115 -6.64 18.03 6.57
N ALA A 116 -5.74 17.19 7.02
CA ALA A 116 -4.58 16.75 6.26
C ALA A 116 -5.02 16.00 4.98
N VAL A 117 -5.97 15.06 5.09
CA VAL A 117 -6.57 14.36 3.95
C VAL A 117 -7.16 15.34 2.93
N CYS A 118 -7.95 16.31 3.37
CA CYS A 118 -8.52 17.31 2.48
C CYS A 118 -7.47 18.23 1.81
N GLY A 119 -6.29 18.35 2.38
CA GLY A 119 -5.19 19.16 1.86
C GLY A 119 -4.18 18.40 1.01
N SER A 120 -4.37 17.07 0.82
CA SER A 120 -3.49 16.25 0.03
C SER A 120 -3.90 16.21 -1.45
N ASP A 121 -2.99 15.74 -2.32
CA ASP A 121 -3.27 15.48 -3.73
C ASP A 121 -3.74 14.04 -3.95
N ILE A 122 -3.15 13.09 -3.21
CA ILE A 122 -3.47 11.65 -3.28
C ILE A 122 -3.55 11.08 -1.87
N VAL A 123 -4.55 10.24 -1.64
CA VAL A 123 -4.65 9.36 -0.47
C VAL A 123 -4.54 7.93 -0.93
N TYR A 124 -3.55 7.21 -0.41
CA TYR A 124 -3.36 5.77 -0.62
C TYR A 124 -3.78 4.99 0.61
N MET A 125 -4.54 3.92 0.42
CA MET A 125 -4.96 3.01 1.48
C MET A 125 -5.32 1.63 0.93
N THR A 126 -5.46 0.66 1.82
CA THR A 126 -6.07 -0.63 1.46
C THR A 126 -7.60 -0.59 1.62
N CYS A 127 -8.29 -1.52 0.96
CA CYS A 127 -9.73 -1.70 1.11
C CYS A 127 -10.15 -2.18 2.52
N TYR A 128 -9.18 -2.60 3.34
CA TYR A 128 -9.40 -3.05 4.72
C TYR A 128 -9.27 -1.92 5.75
N CYS A 129 -8.83 -0.74 5.33
CA CYS A 129 -8.67 0.40 6.23
C CYS A 129 -10.00 0.80 6.88
N ASN A 130 -10.04 0.83 8.22
CA ASN A 130 -11.23 1.19 8.98
C ASN A 130 -11.74 2.60 8.67
N SER A 131 -10.83 3.50 8.29
CA SER A 131 -11.17 4.88 7.92
C SER A 131 -11.67 5.05 6.48
N TYR A 132 -11.83 3.96 5.69
CA TYR A 132 -12.23 4.05 4.28
C TYR A 132 -13.48 4.90 4.07
N LYS A 133 -14.57 4.62 4.79
CA LYS A 133 -15.85 5.36 4.65
C LYS A 133 -15.71 6.83 5.03
N ASP A 134 -14.90 7.11 6.03
CA ASP A 134 -14.61 8.47 6.48
C ASP A 134 -13.86 9.25 5.40
N VAL A 135 -12.81 8.65 4.79
CA VAL A 135 -12.06 9.25 3.69
C VAL A 135 -12.96 9.51 2.48
N VAL A 136 -13.76 8.53 2.06
CA VAL A 136 -14.73 8.70 0.96
C VAL A 136 -15.65 9.88 1.23
N SER A 137 -16.16 10.03 2.46
CA SER A 137 -17.05 11.15 2.81
C SER A 137 -16.39 12.54 2.69
N LEU A 138 -15.06 12.61 2.66
CA LEU A 138 -14.33 13.87 2.48
C LEU A 138 -14.20 14.28 1.01
N LYS A 139 -14.43 13.37 0.04
CA LYS A 139 -14.38 13.67 -1.39
C LYS A 139 -15.42 14.72 -1.81
N ASP A 140 -16.54 14.81 -1.11
CA ASP A 140 -17.53 15.89 -1.33
C ASP A 140 -17.00 17.29 -1.00
N ARG A 141 -15.88 17.38 -0.30
CA ARG A 141 -15.32 18.64 0.23
C ARG A 141 -13.91 18.94 -0.29
N SER A 142 -13.32 18.02 -1.06
CA SER A 142 -11.93 18.11 -1.49
C SER A 142 -11.69 17.29 -2.76
N ASP A 143 -10.72 17.75 -3.57
CA ASP A 143 -10.41 17.20 -4.88
C ASP A 143 -9.28 16.15 -4.86
N PHE A 144 -8.89 15.63 -3.69
CA PHE A 144 -7.86 14.60 -3.62
C PHE A 144 -8.25 13.35 -4.43
N LYS A 145 -7.25 12.68 -4.97
CA LYS A 145 -7.41 11.40 -5.65
C LYS A 145 -7.30 10.25 -4.66
N LEU A 146 -8.25 9.30 -4.71
CA LEU A 146 -8.25 8.13 -3.85
C LEU A 146 -7.66 6.92 -4.60
N ALA A 147 -6.57 6.39 -4.04
CA ALA A 147 -5.89 5.19 -4.50
C ALA A 147 -6.14 4.05 -3.50
N VAL A 148 -6.72 2.95 -3.95
CA VAL A 148 -7.08 1.83 -3.08
C VAL A 148 -6.46 0.54 -3.56
N ASP A 149 -5.77 -0.15 -2.67
CA ASP A 149 -5.30 -1.51 -2.86
C ASP A 149 -6.34 -2.52 -2.35
N PHE A 150 -6.75 -3.42 -3.22
CA PHE A 150 -7.68 -4.50 -2.94
C PHE A 150 -6.99 -5.84 -2.66
N ASP A 151 -5.65 -5.82 -2.62
CA ASP A 151 -4.83 -7.01 -2.35
C ASP A 151 -5.24 -8.19 -3.26
N VAL A 152 -5.71 -9.29 -2.69
CA VAL A 152 -6.19 -10.47 -3.41
C VAL A 152 -7.71 -10.65 -3.33
N ARG A 153 -8.45 -9.62 -3.03
CA ARG A 153 -9.90 -9.66 -2.86
C ARG A 153 -10.62 -10.02 -4.16
N ARG A 154 -11.70 -10.82 -4.10
CA ARG A 154 -12.38 -11.38 -5.29
C ARG A 154 -13.92 -11.24 -5.28
N ASP A 155 -14.51 -10.60 -4.29
CA ASP A 155 -15.94 -10.31 -4.21
C ASP A 155 -16.30 -9.10 -5.11
N PHE A 156 -16.14 -9.28 -6.43
CA PHE A 156 -16.24 -8.20 -7.42
C PHE A 156 -17.59 -7.46 -7.38
N ASP A 157 -18.68 -8.11 -7.03
CA ASP A 157 -20.00 -7.46 -6.89
C ASP A 157 -20.02 -6.43 -5.74
N GLU A 158 -19.27 -6.67 -4.66
CA GLU A 158 -19.14 -5.72 -3.56
C GLU A 158 -18.08 -4.64 -3.88
N ILE A 159 -17.00 -5.02 -4.54
CA ILE A 159 -15.96 -4.10 -4.99
C ILE A 159 -16.54 -3.07 -5.98
N GLU A 160 -17.39 -3.49 -6.93
CA GLU A 160 -17.96 -2.59 -7.93
C GLU A 160 -18.74 -1.42 -7.31
N LYS A 161 -19.34 -1.63 -6.13
CA LYS A 161 -20.08 -0.59 -5.41
C LYS A 161 -19.19 0.54 -4.88
N LEU A 162 -17.91 0.29 -4.73
CA LEU A 162 -16.93 1.25 -4.21
C LEU A 162 -16.29 2.09 -5.33
N LEU A 163 -16.33 1.63 -6.58
CA LEU A 163 -15.62 2.24 -7.70
C LEU A 163 -15.95 3.71 -8.00
N PRO A 164 -17.17 4.22 -7.76
CA PRO A 164 -17.48 5.63 -8.01
C PRO A 164 -16.59 6.63 -7.28
N ASP A 165 -16.00 6.21 -6.14
CA ASP A 165 -15.18 7.06 -5.29
C ASP A 165 -13.67 6.88 -5.51
N ILE A 166 -13.26 5.90 -6.34
CA ILE A 166 -11.87 5.48 -6.49
C ILE A 166 -11.29 6.01 -7.81
N ASP A 167 -10.14 6.68 -7.72
CA ASP A 167 -9.41 7.17 -8.89
C ASP A 167 -8.34 6.18 -9.36
N PHE A 168 -7.68 5.47 -8.44
CA PHE A 168 -6.69 4.45 -8.73
C PHE A 168 -7.02 3.16 -7.99
N PHE A 169 -7.17 2.12 -8.73
CA PHE A 169 -7.51 0.79 -8.23
C PHE A 169 -6.32 -0.15 -8.42
N PHE A 170 -5.90 -0.82 -7.36
CA PHE A 170 -4.83 -1.82 -7.40
C PHE A 170 -5.35 -3.16 -6.89
N ILE A 171 -4.92 -4.24 -7.54
CA ILE A 171 -5.23 -5.61 -7.14
C ILE A 171 -4.15 -6.56 -7.65
N SER A 172 -3.84 -7.59 -6.87
CA SER A 172 -2.98 -8.69 -7.29
C SER A 172 -3.81 -9.87 -7.79
N GLY A 173 -3.41 -10.49 -8.89
CA GLY A 173 -4.18 -11.60 -9.44
C GLY A 173 -3.52 -12.37 -10.58
N SER A 174 -4.35 -12.99 -11.37
CA SER A 174 -4.01 -13.75 -12.57
C SER A 174 -4.84 -13.29 -13.76
N GLU A 175 -4.53 -13.78 -14.95
CA GLU A 175 -5.15 -13.30 -16.19
C GLU A 175 -6.67 -13.54 -16.26
N ASP A 176 -7.21 -14.47 -15.48
CA ASP A 176 -8.63 -14.82 -15.44
C ASP A 176 -9.53 -13.69 -14.93
N ILE A 177 -8.98 -12.77 -14.11
CA ILE A 177 -9.74 -11.62 -13.59
C ILE A 177 -9.72 -10.40 -14.55
N LEU A 178 -8.82 -10.36 -15.51
CA LEU A 178 -8.65 -9.21 -16.42
C LEU A 178 -9.93 -8.77 -17.15
N PRO A 179 -10.80 -9.68 -17.62
CA PRO A 179 -12.05 -9.30 -18.30
C PRO A 179 -13.01 -8.46 -17.45
N VAL A 180 -12.91 -8.52 -16.12
CA VAL A 180 -13.70 -7.69 -15.20
C VAL A 180 -13.27 -6.24 -15.33
N PHE A 181 -11.96 -5.99 -15.26
CA PHE A 181 -11.39 -4.63 -15.27
C PHE A 181 -11.46 -3.99 -16.66
N GLU A 182 -11.40 -4.77 -17.73
CA GLU A 182 -11.68 -4.30 -19.09
C GLU A 182 -13.07 -3.65 -19.16
N LYS A 183 -14.11 -4.36 -18.72
CA LYS A 183 -15.49 -3.86 -18.69
C LYS A 183 -15.66 -2.66 -17.75
N TRP A 184 -15.07 -2.70 -16.57
CA TRP A 184 -15.18 -1.61 -15.60
C TRP A 184 -14.51 -0.34 -16.11
N SER A 185 -13.41 -0.45 -16.85
CA SER A 185 -12.70 0.71 -17.41
C SER A 185 -13.47 1.45 -18.49
N GLU A 186 -14.48 0.83 -19.11
CA GLU A 186 -15.42 1.49 -20.04
C GLU A 186 -16.50 2.27 -19.29
N LYS A 187 -16.81 1.86 -18.06
CA LYS A 187 -17.94 2.40 -17.27
C LYS A 187 -17.50 3.43 -16.23
N TYR A 188 -16.32 3.26 -15.63
CA TYR A 188 -15.81 4.08 -14.53
C TYR A 188 -14.55 4.84 -14.94
N ASP A 189 -14.45 6.09 -14.50
CA ASP A 189 -13.24 6.92 -14.72
C ASP A 189 -12.21 6.62 -13.61
N CYS A 190 -11.76 5.38 -13.57
CA CYS A 190 -10.78 4.85 -12.63
C CYS A 190 -9.64 4.20 -13.42
N ILE A 191 -8.43 4.28 -12.92
CA ILE A 191 -7.27 3.57 -13.46
C ILE A 191 -7.15 2.23 -12.73
N PHE A 192 -7.48 1.15 -13.44
CA PHE A 192 -7.48 -0.21 -12.89
C PHE A 192 -6.13 -0.88 -13.14
N ASN A 193 -5.40 -1.15 -12.08
CA ASN A 193 -4.08 -1.78 -12.11
C ASN A 193 -4.17 -3.21 -11.57
N VAL A 194 -3.76 -4.20 -12.38
CA VAL A 194 -3.70 -5.61 -11.99
C VAL A 194 -2.25 -6.06 -12.07
N THR A 195 -1.66 -6.41 -10.93
CA THR A 195 -0.34 -7.03 -10.87
C THR A 195 -0.44 -8.54 -11.05
N LEU A 196 0.44 -9.12 -11.86
CA LEU A 196 0.43 -10.52 -12.31
C LEU A 196 1.71 -11.26 -11.92
N ALA A 197 2.34 -10.87 -10.82
CA ALA A 197 3.61 -11.40 -10.33
C ALA A 197 4.70 -11.39 -11.43
N GLU A 198 5.32 -12.53 -11.72
CA GLU A 198 6.36 -12.67 -12.75
C GLU A 198 5.88 -12.35 -14.18
N ASN A 199 4.56 -12.32 -14.41
CA ASN A 199 3.97 -11.95 -15.70
C ASN A 199 3.84 -10.42 -15.88
N GLY A 200 4.20 -9.63 -14.85
CA GLY A 200 4.18 -8.17 -14.91
C GLY A 200 2.87 -7.57 -14.46
N SER A 201 2.33 -6.63 -15.23
CA SER A 201 1.08 -5.94 -14.89
C SER A 201 0.27 -5.56 -16.10
N VAL A 202 -1.05 -5.38 -15.89
CA VAL A 202 -1.99 -4.86 -16.88
C VAL A 202 -2.76 -3.72 -16.24
N THR A 203 -2.87 -2.61 -16.98
CA THR A 203 -3.66 -1.45 -16.57
C THR A 203 -4.74 -1.17 -17.60
N TYR A 204 -5.96 -0.96 -17.13
CA TYR A 204 -7.09 -0.53 -17.94
C TYR A 204 -7.52 0.89 -17.56
N HIS A 205 -7.76 1.73 -18.55
CA HIS A 205 -8.30 3.07 -18.35
C HIS A 205 -9.08 3.51 -19.59
N LYS A 206 -10.33 3.92 -19.42
CA LYS A 206 -11.21 4.39 -20.52
C LYS A 206 -11.27 3.42 -21.69
N GLY A 207 -11.46 2.12 -21.41
CA GLY A 207 -11.50 1.04 -22.39
C GLY A 207 -10.17 0.71 -23.07
N ARG A 208 -9.05 1.34 -22.64
CA ARG A 208 -7.72 1.06 -23.20
C ARG A 208 -6.94 0.15 -22.27
N LYS A 209 -6.30 -0.85 -22.85
CA LYS A 209 -5.41 -1.79 -22.18
C LYS A 209 -3.95 -1.37 -22.35
N HIS A 210 -3.21 -1.31 -21.26
CA HIS A 210 -1.76 -1.17 -21.19
C HIS A 210 -1.17 -2.42 -20.55
N SER A 211 0.02 -2.82 -20.97
CA SER A 211 0.71 -3.99 -20.41
C SER A 211 2.17 -3.67 -20.17
N CYS A 212 2.71 -4.14 -19.07
CA CYS A 212 4.11 -4.02 -18.73
C CYS A 212 4.64 -5.37 -18.25
N LYS A 213 5.79 -5.80 -18.76
CA LYS A 213 6.45 -7.03 -18.29
C LYS A 213 7.10 -6.77 -16.94
N ALA A 214 7.21 -7.82 -16.12
CA ALA A 214 8.04 -7.76 -14.94
C ALA A 214 9.51 -7.51 -15.32
N VAL A 215 10.23 -6.76 -14.51
CA VAL A 215 11.68 -6.64 -14.63
C VAL A 215 12.30 -7.91 -14.06
N PRO A 216 13.10 -8.67 -14.85
CA PRO A 216 13.70 -9.90 -14.38
C PRO A 216 14.68 -9.64 -13.23
N VAL A 217 14.66 -10.50 -12.23
CA VAL A 217 15.63 -10.52 -11.13
C VAL A 217 16.45 -11.82 -11.20
N SER A 218 17.69 -11.77 -10.76
CA SER A 218 18.57 -12.96 -10.73
C SER A 218 18.19 -13.92 -9.60
N GLU A 219 17.68 -13.38 -8.50
CA GLU A 219 17.28 -14.11 -7.30
C GLU A 219 16.16 -13.35 -6.60
N VAL A 220 15.21 -14.08 -6.05
CA VAL A 220 14.15 -13.54 -5.19
C VAL A 220 14.52 -13.84 -3.74
N ILE A 221 14.81 -12.79 -2.96
CA ILE A 221 15.14 -12.90 -1.53
C ILE A 221 13.86 -12.91 -0.71
N ASP A 222 12.97 -11.94 -0.98
CA ASP A 222 11.70 -11.77 -0.27
C ASP A 222 10.68 -11.07 -1.19
N THR A 223 9.43 -11.47 -1.13
CA THR A 223 8.33 -10.86 -1.91
C THR A 223 7.53 -9.83 -1.11
N THR A 224 7.85 -9.65 0.18
CA THR A 224 7.16 -8.70 1.06
C THR A 224 7.26 -7.28 0.51
N GLY A 225 6.11 -6.58 0.44
CA GLY A 225 6.06 -5.18 0.03
C GLY A 225 6.28 -4.90 -1.46
N CYS A 226 6.43 -5.94 -2.32
CA CYS A 226 6.56 -5.73 -3.76
C CYS A 226 5.35 -5.00 -4.37
N GLY A 227 4.14 -5.34 -3.91
CA GLY A 227 2.92 -4.63 -4.29
C GLY A 227 2.97 -3.17 -3.87
N ASP A 228 3.29 -2.90 -2.60
CA ASP A 228 3.35 -1.54 -2.05
C ASP A 228 4.38 -0.67 -2.77
N SER A 229 5.55 -1.23 -3.08
CA SER A 229 6.61 -0.53 -3.83
C SER A 229 6.19 -0.25 -5.27
N TYR A 230 5.49 -1.19 -5.92
CA TYR A 230 4.90 -0.98 -7.24
C TYR A 230 3.88 0.16 -7.19
N HIS A 231 2.93 0.13 -6.24
CA HIS A 231 1.88 1.15 -6.10
C HIS A 231 2.48 2.54 -5.83
N ALA A 232 3.48 2.63 -4.95
CA ALA A 232 4.18 3.87 -4.64
C ALA A 232 4.85 4.47 -5.89
N ALA A 233 5.64 3.68 -6.59
CA ALA A 233 6.35 4.14 -7.79
C ALA A 233 5.39 4.46 -8.94
N PHE A 234 4.32 3.67 -9.13
CA PHE A 234 3.28 3.94 -10.11
C PHE A 234 2.61 5.29 -9.84
N LEU A 235 2.12 5.54 -8.61
CA LEU A 235 1.42 6.77 -8.26
C LEU A 235 2.34 7.99 -8.35
N CYS A 236 3.57 7.91 -7.86
CA CYS A 236 4.54 9.00 -7.94
C CYS A 236 4.88 9.36 -9.40
N SER A 237 5.14 8.36 -10.24
CA SER A 237 5.44 8.57 -11.66
C SER A 237 4.21 9.12 -12.42
N TYR A 238 3.02 8.58 -12.15
CA TYR A 238 1.80 9.05 -12.79
C TYR A 238 1.45 10.48 -12.38
N ALA A 239 1.61 10.82 -11.10
CA ALA A 239 1.38 12.18 -10.61
C ALA A 239 2.30 13.21 -11.28
N ALA A 240 3.52 12.83 -11.62
CA ALA A 240 4.49 13.71 -12.26
C ALA A 240 4.22 13.90 -13.76
N GLU A 241 3.82 12.84 -14.47
CA GLU A 241 3.81 12.85 -15.95
C GLU A 241 2.46 12.54 -16.59
N GLY A 242 1.49 11.94 -15.86
CA GLY A 242 0.20 11.52 -16.39
C GLY A 242 0.26 10.38 -17.41
N ASP A 243 1.40 9.67 -17.48
CA ASP A 243 1.65 8.60 -18.45
C ASP A 243 1.56 7.23 -17.78
N ILE A 244 0.50 6.48 -18.11
CA ILE A 244 0.25 5.14 -17.55
C ILE A 244 1.41 4.17 -17.88
N GLN A 245 1.92 4.18 -19.12
CA GLN A 245 2.96 3.22 -19.53
C GLN A 245 4.28 3.44 -18.77
N LYS A 246 4.66 4.70 -18.57
CA LYS A 246 5.82 5.07 -17.76
C LYS A 246 5.61 4.73 -16.28
N ALA A 247 4.42 5.01 -15.74
CA ALA A 247 4.08 4.67 -14.37
C ALA A 247 4.16 3.17 -14.11
N MET A 248 3.64 2.33 -15.02
CA MET A 248 3.77 0.87 -14.97
C MET A 248 5.23 0.42 -14.99
N ALA A 249 6.06 1.01 -15.87
CA ALA A 249 7.47 0.67 -15.95
C ALA A 249 8.23 1.04 -14.66
N CYS A 250 7.91 2.21 -14.09
CA CYS A 250 8.47 2.66 -12.82
C CYS A 250 8.06 1.73 -11.67
N GLY A 251 6.77 1.37 -11.58
CA GLY A 251 6.27 0.39 -10.61
C GLY A 251 6.96 -0.96 -10.72
N SER A 252 7.11 -1.48 -11.95
CA SER A 252 7.78 -2.76 -12.20
C SER A 252 9.27 -2.74 -11.79
N ALA A 253 9.96 -1.63 -12.02
CA ALA A 253 11.35 -1.45 -11.59
C ALA A 253 11.46 -1.44 -10.06
N SER A 254 10.60 -0.66 -9.37
CA SER A 254 10.58 -0.59 -7.91
C SER A 254 10.27 -1.95 -7.26
N ALA A 255 9.29 -2.69 -7.80
CA ALA A 255 8.98 -4.03 -7.33
C ALA A 255 10.17 -4.99 -7.48
N SER A 256 10.94 -4.89 -8.58
CA SER A 256 12.12 -5.73 -8.78
C SER A 256 13.26 -5.41 -7.80
N GLU A 257 13.43 -4.15 -7.42
CA GLU A 257 14.38 -3.74 -6.39
C GLU A 257 13.99 -4.34 -5.02
N THR A 258 12.70 -4.30 -4.67
CA THR A 258 12.19 -4.84 -3.41
C THR A 258 12.42 -6.35 -3.29
N LEU A 259 12.38 -7.11 -4.39
CA LEU A 259 12.68 -8.54 -4.40
C LEU A 259 14.13 -8.88 -3.99
N SER A 260 15.05 -7.92 -3.98
CA SER A 260 16.48 -8.12 -3.73
C SER A 260 16.89 -8.01 -2.25
N HIS A 261 15.96 -7.71 -1.35
CA HIS A 261 16.21 -7.57 0.09
C HIS A 261 15.09 -8.17 0.94
N ILE A 262 15.31 -8.28 2.25
CA ILE A 262 14.29 -8.75 3.21
C ILE A 262 13.43 -7.56 3.64
N GLY A 263 12.10 -7.76 3.67
CA GLY A 263 11.10 -6.75 4.06
C GLY A 263 10.71 -5.83 2.90
N GLY A 264 9.70 -5.00 3.13
CA GLY A 264 9.10 -4.14 2.10
C GLY A 264 9.93 -2.93 1.68
N PHE A 265 11.00 -2.62 2.41
CA PHE A 265 11.97 -1.55 2.13
C PHE A 265 13.24 -1.73 2.95
N GLU A 266 14.32 -1.10 2.54
CA GLU A 266 15.59 -1.08 3.29
C GLU A 266 15.59 0.04 4.35
N TYR A 267 16.12 -0.25 5.58
CA TYR A 267 16.26 0.68 6.70
C TYR A 267 17.47 0.42 7.59
#